data_810bd3da64166e138456256a988f125e
#
_entry.id   810bd3da64166e138456256a988f125e
#
_cell.length_a   1.000
_cell.length_b   1.000
_cell.length_c   1.000
_cell.angle_alpha   90.00
_cell.angle_beta   90.00
_cell.angle_gamma   90.00
#
_symmetry.space_group_name_H-M   'P 1'
#
loop_
_entity.id
_entity.type
_entity.pdbx_description
1 polymer ?
#
loop_
_entity_poly.entity_id
_entity_poly.type
_entity_poly.pdbx_seq_one_letter_code
_entity_poly.pdbx_strand_id
1 'polypeptide(L)'
;MAESRLIGSYPVIGIRPTIDGRRGALKVRESLEEQTMNMAKSAAKLFTENLRYTNGEPVKVVIADTTIGRVGESAACADKFKKEGVDITLTVTPCWCYGSETMDQDPNTIKAVWGFNGTERPGAVYLASVLATHAQKGLPAFGIYGHDVLDADDTSIPADVEEKLLRFGRAAIAAATMRGKV
;
A
#
# COMPACT_ATOMS: atom_id res chain seq x y z
N MET A 1 26.37 21.09 -10.91
CA MET A 1 25.17 20.33 -10.48
C MET A 1 23.98 21.28 -10.62
N ALA A 2 22.91 20.87 -11.30
CA ALA A 2 21.70 21.70 -11.37
C ALA A 2 21.10 21.81 -9.96
N GLU A 3 20.86 23.03 -9.48
CA GLU A 3 20.16 23.23 -8.22
C GLU A 3 18.78 22.56 -8.27
N SER A 4 18.44 21.84 -7.19
CA SER A 4 17.11 21.25 -7.06
C SER A 4 16.06 22.36 -7.08
N ARG A 5 15.13 22.30 -8.04
CA ARG A 5 13.98 23.21 -8.10
C ARG A 5 12.82 22.75 -7.24
N LEU A 6 13.03 21.73 -6.40
CA LEU A 6 12.01 21.24 -5.51
C LEU A 6 11.76 22.25 -4.39
N ILE A 7 10.54 22.71 -4.29
CA ILE A 7 10.06 23.51 -3.17
C ILE A 7 9.31 22.56 -2.24
N GLY A 8 9.76 22.38 -1.01
CA GLY A 8 9.21 21.43 -0.05
C GLY A 8 10.00 20.12 0.06
N SER A 9 9.39 19.12 0.66
CA SER A 9 9.97 17.78 0.84
C SER A 9 9.70 16.86 -0.34
N TYR A 10 10.55 15.84 -0.51
CA TYR A 10 10.27 14.76 -1.44
C TYR A 10 9.08 13.91 -0.95
N PRO A 11 8.23 13.37 -1.89
CA PRO A 11 7.08 12.57 -1.51
C PRO A 11 7.48 11.27 -0.82
N VAL A 12 6.71 10.88 0.19
CA VAL A 12 6.90 9.66 0.97
C VAL A 12 5.84 8.62 0.59
N ILE A 13 6.26 7.36 0.41
CA ILE A 13 5.36 6.24 0.16
C ILE A 13 5.03 5.55 1.49
N GLY A 14 3.75 5.40 1.80
CA GLY A 14 3.24 4.62 2.93
C GLY A 14 2.68 3.28 2.48
N ILE A 15 3.06 2.18 3.13
CA ILE A 15 2.52 0.85 2.85
C ILE A 15 1.58 0.41 3.97
N ARG A 16 0.38 0.00 3.58
CA ARG A 16 -0.74 -0.39 4.44
C ARG A 16 -0.97 -1.91 4.32
N PRO A 17 -0.35 -2.75 5.18
CA PRO A 17 -0.66 -4.18 5.22
C PRO A 17 -2.07 -4.40 5.77
N THR A 18 -3.01 -4.82 4.92
CA THR A 18 -4.42 -4.95 5.29
C THR A 18 -4.81 -6.42 5.41
N ILE A 19 -5.55 -6.77 6.44
CA ILE A 19 -5.85 -8.14 6.83
C ILE A 19 -7.29 -8.29 7.29
N ASP A 20 -7.82 -9.51 7.25
CA ASP A 20 -9.07 -9.84 7.92
C ASP A 20 -8.91 -9.67 9.44
N GLY A 21 -9.62 -8.72 10.00
CA GLY A 21 -9.53 -8.38 11.43
C GLY A 21 -10.24 -9.35 12.38
N ARG A 22 -10.86 -10.41 11.88
CA ARG A 22 -11.60 -11.37 12.72
C ARG A 22 -10.63 -12.27 13.49
N ARG A 23 -10.80 -12.26 14.81
CA ARG A 23 -10.12 -13.15 15.74
C ARG A 23 -11.13 -14.19 16.25
N GLY A 24 -10.68 -15.27 16.82
CA GLY A 24 -11.55 -16.27 17.43
C GLY A 24 -11.16 -17.69 17.07
N ALA A 25 -12.11 -18.63 17.18
CA ALA A 25 -11.85 -20.07 17.01
C ALA A 25 -11.21 -20.44 15.66
N LEU A 26 -11.51 -19.68 14.61
CA LEU A 26 -10.96 -19.94 13.27
C LEU A 26 -9.57 -19.37 13.04
N LYS A 27 -9.03 -18.58 13.97
CA LYS A 27 -7.70 -17.94 13.89
C LYS A 27 -7.38 -17.31 12.52
N VAL A 28 -8.39 -16.69 11.91
CA VAL A 28 -8.29 -16.17 10.53
C VAL A 28 -7.19 -15.12 10.41
N ARG A 29 -7.13 -14.21 11.36
CA ARG A 29 -6.10 -13.18 11.37
C ARG A 29 -4.72 -13.76 11.61
N GLU A 30 -4.61 -14.58 12.62
CA GLU A 30 -3.34 -15.15 13.07
C GLU A 30 -2.65 -15.99 11.97
N SER A 31 -3.44 -16.66 11.12
CA SER A 31 -2.90 -17.49 10.03
C SER A 31 -2.34 -16.67 8.84
N LEU A 32 -2.60 -15.37 8.77
CA LEU A 32 -2.24 -14.52 7.63
C LEU A 32 -1.39 -13.30 8.01
N GLU A 33 -1.21 -13.06 9.32
CA GLU A 33 -0.58 -11.84 9.80
C GLU A 33 0.86 -11.72 9.30
N GLU A 34 1.60 -12.82 9.35
CA GLU A 34 2.99 -12.87 8.90
C GLU A 34 3.10 -12.64 7.39
N GLN A 35 2.32 -13.37 6.58
CA GLN A 35 2.30 -13.18 5.12
C GLN A 35 1.99 -11.73 4.76
N THR A 36 0.93 -11.17 5.36
CA THR A 36 0.49 -9.80 5.07
C THR A 36 1.61 -8.78 5.35
N MET A 37 2.26 -8.88 6.49
CA MET A 37 3.35 -7.97 6.85
C MET A 37 4.60 -8.20 5.98
N ASN A 38 4.94 -9.44 5.66
CA ASN A 38 6.11 -9.76 4.86
C ASN A 38 5.93 -9.27 3.40
N MET A 39 4.75 -9.41 2.82
CA MET A 39 4.47 -8.86 1.49
C MET A 39 4.54 -7.32 1.47
N ALA A 40 4.09 -6.66 2.54
CA ALA A 40 4.28 -5.21 2.68
C ALA A 40 5.77 -4.82 2.76
N LYS A 41 6.59 -5.59 3.48
CA LYS A 41 8.05 -5.39 3.52
C LYS A 41 8.69 -5.63 2.16
N SER A 42 8.27 -6.65 1.41
CA SER A 42 8.75 -6.93 0.06
C SER A 42 8.43 -5.79 -0.90
N ALA A 43 7.22 -5.23 -0.83
CA ALA A 43 6.84 -4.06 -1.62
C ALA A 43 7.67 -2.82 -1.23
N ALA A 44 7.93 -2.61 0.06
CA ALA A 44 8.79 -1.52 0.53
C ALA A 44 10.22 -1.65 0.00
N LYS A 45 10.77 -2.86 0.08
CA LYS A 45 12.09 -3.17 -0.47
C LYS A 45 12.15 -2.91 -1.97
N LEU A 46 11.16 -3.40 -2.72
CA LEU A 46 11.05 -3.17 -4.16
C LEU A 46 11.12 -1.68 -4.51
N PHE A 47 10.34 -0.85 -3.83
CA PHE A 47 10.34 0.59 -4.07
C PHE A 47 11.67 1.25 -3.69
N THR A 48 12.22 0.93 -2.53
CA THR A 48 13.49 1.50 -2.06
C THR A 48 14.67 1.13 -2.96
N GLU A 49 14.70 -0.08 -3.50
CA GLU A 49 15.78 -0.54 -4.37
C GLU A 49 15.68 0.02 -5.79
N ASN A 50 14.46 0.24 -6.31
CA ASN A 50 14.24 0.52 -7.73
C ASN A 50 13.75 1.95 -8.05
N LEU A 51 13.32 2.71 -7.05
CA LEU A 51 12.85 4.08 -7.24
C LEU A 51 13.82 5.10 -6.65
N ARG A 52 14.00 6.20 -7.37
CA ARG A 52 14.89 7.29 -6.96
C ARG A 52 14.18 8.63 -7.09
N TYR A 53 14.50 9.54 -6.19
CA TYR A 53 14.17 10.95 -6.36
C TYR A 53 15.05 11.60 -7.42
N THR A 54 14.72 12.82 -7.80
CA THR A 54 15.50 13.59 -8.79
C THR A 54 16.93 13.93 -8.33
N ASN A 55 17.20 13.87 -7.03
CA ASN A 55 18.54 14.01 -6.46
C ASN A 55 19.36 12.71 -6.45
N GLY A 56 18.76 11.59 -6.90
CA GLY A 56 19.40 10.27 -6.94
C GLY A 56 19.23 9.43 -5.67
N GLU A 57 18.68 9.99 -4.58
CA GLU A 57 18.44 9.24 -3.35
C GLU A 57 17.32 8.23 -3.50
N PRO A 58 17.37 7.09 -2.77
CA PRO A 58 16.27 6.15 -2.69
C PRO A 58 14.99 6.81 -2.17
N VAL A 59 13.85 6.38 -2.69
CA VAL A 59 12.55 6.86 -2.20
C VAL A 59 12.33 6.42 -0.75
N LYS A 60 11.90 7.35 0.11
CA LYS A 60 11.52 7.03 1.49
C LYS A 60 10.22 6.24 1.49
N VAL A 61 10.24 5.09 2.17
CA VAL A 61 9.08 4.22 2.35
C VAL A 61 8.83 4.00 3.85
N VAL A 62 7.57 4.10 4.25
CA VAL A 62 7.11 3.89 5.62
C VAL A 62 6.06 2.79 5.62
N ILE A 63 6.14 1.83 6.54
CA ILE A 63 5.14 0.76 6.70
C ILE A 63 4.33 1.05 7.97
N ALA A 64 3.04 0.73 7.98
CA ALA A 64 2.25 0.75 9.21
C ALA A 64 2.87 -0.16 10.27
N ASP A 65 2.74 0.20 11.55
CA ASP A 65 3.38 -0.56 12.66
C ASP A 65 2.76 -1.93 12.85
N THR A 66 1.50 -2.09 12.49
CA THR A 66 0.75 -3.34 12.58
C THR A 66 -0.03 -3.59 11.30
N THR A 67 -0.49 -4.82 11.10
CA THR A 67 -1.49 -5.12 10.09
C THR A 67 -2.81 -4.42 10.42
N ILE A 68 -3.54 -4.01 9.40
CA ILE A 68 -4.76 -3.19 9.49
C ILE A 68 -5.97 -4.06 9.20
N GLY A 69 -6.66 -4.49 10.23
CA GLY A 69 -7.88 -5.30 10.10
C GLY A 69 -9.12 -4.65 10.71
N ARG A 70 -8.96 -3.50 11.39
CA ARG A 70 -10.05 -2.79 12.10
C ARG A 70 -9.82 -1.28 12.09
N VAL A 71 -10.87 -0.54 12.44
CA VAL A 71 -10.89 0.92 12.47
C VAL A 71 -9.77 1.53 13.30
N GLY A 72 -9.53 1.00 14.52
CA GLY A 72 -8.48 1.52 15.40
C GLY A 72 -7.07 1.41 14.80
N GLU A 73 -6.77 0.30 14.13
CA GLU A 73 -5.48 0.09 13.45
C GLU A 73 -5.36 0.98 12.20
N SER A 74 -6.47 1.18 11.50
CA SER A 74 -6.54 2.11 10.37
C SER A 74 -6.29 3.56 10.81
N ALA A 75 -6.88 3.98 11.93
CA ALA A 75 -6.66 5.30 12.50
C ALA A 75 -5.21 5.50 12.95
N ALA A 76 -4.63 4.52 13.67
CA ALA A 76 -3.23 4.57 14.07
C ALA A 76 -2.27 4.66 12.88
N CYS A 77 -2.56 3.92 11.79
CA CYS A 77 -1.81 4.02 10.54
C CYS A 77 -1.92 5.42 9.93
N ALA A 78 -3.12 6.00 9.89
CA ALA A 78 -3.34 7.34 9.36
C ALA A 78 -2.58 8.40 10.17
N ASP A 79 -2.60 8.31 11.49
CA ASP A 79 -1.84 9.21 12.37
C ASP A 79 -0.32 9.10 12.16
N LYS A 80 0.20 7.88 12.03
CA LYS A 80 1.61 7.65 11.70
C LYS A 80 1.96 8.27 10.34
N PHE A 81 1.17 7.98 9.31
CA PHE A 81 1.43 8.45 7.97
C PHE A 81 1.37 9.97 7.86
N LYS A 82 0.46 10.61 8.57
CA LYS A 82 0.42 12.07 8.67
C LYS A 82 1.68 12.65 9.32
N LYS A 83 2.18 12.04 10.39
CA LYS A 83 3.44 12.47 11.06
C LYS A 83 4.67 12.29 10.17
N GLU A 84 4.68 11.23 9.36
CA GLU A 84 5.77 10.90 8.44
C GLU A 84 5.69 11.64 7.09
N GLY A 85 4.64 12.43 6.86
CA GLY A 85 4.44 13.18 5.63
C GLY A 85 4.20 12.29 4.42
N VAL A 86 3.39 11.24 4.57
CA VAL A 86 3.07 10.29 3.48
C VAL A 86 2.14 10.94 2.46
N ASP A 87 2.54 10.95 1.20
CA ASP A 87 1.79 11.51 0.06
C ASP A 87 1.19 10.42 -0.83
N ILE A 88 1.77 9.23 -0.79
CA ILE A 88 1.43 8.10 -1.66
C ILE A 88 1.18 6.89 -0.78
N THR A 89 0.09 6.16 -1.01
CA THR A 89 -0.19 4.94 -0.24
C THR A 89 -0.33 3.73 -1.15
N LEU A 90 0.21 2.59 -0.70
CA LEU A 90 -0.04 1.27 -1.25
C LEU A 90 -0.67 0.40 -0.17
N THR A 91 -1.91 -0.01 -0.39
CA THR A 91 -2.53 -1.08 0.41
C THR A 91 -2.14 -2.43 -0.17
N VAL A 92 -1.69 -3.35 0.68
CA VAL A 92 -1.30 -4.72 0.30
C VAL A 92 -2.13 -5.71 1.11
N THR A 93 -2.79 -6.65 0.44
CA THR A 93 -3.61 -7.66 1.13
C THR A 93 -3.64 -9.01 0.41
N PRO A 94 -3.40 -10.12 1.15
CA PRO A 94 -3.58 -11.48 0.64
C PRO A 94 -5.00 -12.00 0.84
N CYS A 95 -5.88 -11.25 1.50
CA CYS A 95 -7.16 -11.77 1.94
C CYS A 95 -8.28 -10.73 1.86
N TRP A 96 -9.52 -11.23 1.91
CA TRP A 96 -10.69 -10.38 2.11
C TRP A 96 -10.69 -9.73 3.49
N CYS A 97 -11.16 -8.49 3.56
CA CYS A 97 -11.42 -7.76 4.80
C CYS A 97 -12.48 -6.67 4.58
N TYR A 98 -12.89 -5.98 5.64
CA TYR A 98 -13.88 -4.91 5.54
C TYR A 98 -13.24 -3.65 4.96
N GLY A 99 -13.51 -3.36 3.69
CA GLY A 99 -12.93 -2.21 2.98
C GLY A 99 -13.27 -0.87 3.62
N SER A 100 -14.52 -0.68 4.07
CA SER A 100 -14.95 0.55 4.73
C SER A 100 -14.17 0.88 6.01
N GLU A 101 -13.66 -0.13 6.71
CA GLU A 101 -12.94 0.02 7.97
C GLU A 101 -11.43 0.19 7.77
N THR A 102 -10.90 -0.36 6.68
CA THR A 102 -9.46 -0.51 6.47
C THR A 102 -8.89 0.34 5.36
N MET A 103 -9.74 0.92 4.49
CA MET A 103 -9.29 1.74 3.36
C MET A 103 -8.57 3.02 3.80
N ASP A 104 -7.70 3.51 2.95
CA ASP A 104 -7.13 4.85 3.10
C ASP A 104 -8.18 5.92 2.75
N GLN A 105 -8.60 6.68 3.73
CA GLN A 105 -9.63 7.71 3.58
C GLN A 105 -9.06 9.13 3.40
N ASP A 106 -7.74 9.32 3.42
CA ASP A 106 -7.14 10.64 3.23
C ASP A 106 -7.36 11.10 1.77
N PRO A 107 -8.05 12.23 1.53
CA PRO A 107 -8.27 12.72 0.18
C PRO A 107 -6.99 13.23 -0.52
N ASN A 108 -5.92 13.45 0.23
CA ASN A 108 -4.68 14.04 -0.29
C ASN A 108 -3.66 13.00 -0.74
N THR A 109 -3.79 11.74 -0.37
CA THR A 109 -2.85 10.70 -0.80
C THR A 109 -3.18 10.19 -2.21
N ILE A 110 -2.13 9.84 -2.96
CA ILE A 110 -2.25 9.09 -4.22
C ILE A 110 -2.26 7.61 -3.86
N LYS A 111 -3.32 6.88 -4.20
CA LYS A 111 -3.61 5.55 -3.66
C LYS A 111 -3.50 4.46 -4.70
N ALA A 112 -2.89 3.34 -4.30
CA ALA A 112 -3.07 2.06 -4.97
C ALA A 112 -3.43 0.95 -3.99
N VAL A 113 -4.04 -0.09 -4.51
CA VAL A 113 -4.38 -1.31 -3.78
C VAL A 113 -3.86 -2.49 -4.57
N TRP A 114 -2.95 -3.26 -3.98
CA TRP A 114 -2.52 -4.55 -4.46
C TRP A 114 -3.24 -5.63 -3.64
N GLY A 115 -4.23 -6.26 -4.26
CA GLY A 115 -4.95 -7.40 -3.69
C GLY A 115 -4.63 -8.65 -4.49
N PHE A 116 -4.21 -9.70 -3.82
CA PHE A 116 -3.93 -11.01 -4.42
C PHE A 116 -4.57 -12.12 -3.59
N ASN A 117 -4.77 -13.29 -4.18
CA ASN A 117 -5.25 -14.42 -3.43
C ASN A 117 -4.06 -15.11 -2.76
N GLY A 118 -4.06 -15.05 -1.43
CA GLY A 118 -3.12 -15.78 -0.58
C GLY A 118 -3.79 -17.02 -0.03
N THR A 119 -3.10 -18.15 0.01
CA THR A 119 -3.62 -19.41 0.52
C THR A 119 -5.08 -19.69 0.06
N GLU A 120 -6.04 -19.73 0.98
CA GLU A 120 -7.47 -19.93 0.72
C GLU A 120 -8.29 -18.62 0.81
N ARG A 121 -7.63 -17.44 0.84
CA ARG A 121 -8.27 -16.17 1.12
C ARG A 121 -8.35 -15.30 -0.14
N PRO A 122 -9.51 -14.74 -0.46
CA PRO A 122 -9.71 -13.99 -1.70
C PRO A 122 -9.35 -12.50 -1.58
N GLY A 123 -8.08 -12.15 -1.62
CA GLY A 123 -7.64 -10.75 -1.61
C GLY A 123 -8.09 -9.96 -2.84
N ALA A 124 -8.30 -10.63 -3.97
CA ALA A 124 -8.88 -10.03 -5.17
C ALA A 124 -10.32 -9.53 -4.93
N VAL A 125 -11.09 -10.16 -4.05
CA VAL A 125 -12.43 -9.69 -3.66
C VAL A 125 -12.33 -8.39 -2.86
N TYR A 126 -11.37 -8.29 -1.94
CA TYR A 126 -11.11 -7.02 -1.26
C TYR A 126 -10.75 -5.93 -2.26
N LEU A 127 -9.83 -6.20 -3.19
CA LEU A 127 -9.44 -5.24 -4.23
C LEU A 127 -10.66 -4.68 -4.95
N ALA A 128 -11.55 -5.53 -5.44
CA ALA A 128 -12.75 -5.10 -6.16
C ALA A 128 -13.67 -4.25 -5.27
N SER A 129 -13.94 -4.69 -4.03
CA SER A 129 -14.85 -4.01 -3.11
C SER A 129 -14.30 -2.69 -2.62
N VAL A 130 -13.00 -2.61 -2.31
CA VAL A 130 -12.39 -1.36 -1.83
C VAL A 130 -12.25 -0.32 -2.94
N LEU A 131 -11.97 -0.71 -4.17
CA LEU A 131 -11.97 0.21 -5.30
C LEU A 131 -13.36 0.80 -5.55
N ALA A 132 -14.42 -0.02 -5.47
CA ALA A 132 -15.80 0.47 -5.53
C ALA A 132 -16.11 1.45 -4.38
N THR A 133 -15.67 1.14 -3.16
CA THR A 133 -15.86 2.02 -1.99
C THR A 133 -15.10 3.34 -2.16
N HIS A 134 -13.88 3.31 -2.67
CA HIS A 134 -13.13 4.53 -3.00
C HIS A 134 -13.85 5.38 -4.05
N ALA A 135 -14.35 4.75 -5.11
CA ALA A 135 -15.10 5.45 -6.17
C ALA A 135 -16.37 6.11 -5.63
N GLN A 136 -17.14 5.43 -4.77
CA GLN A 136 -18.35 5.98 -4.13
C GLN A 136 -18.04 7.18 -3.23
N LYS A 137 -16.86 7.23 -2.64
CA LYS A 137 -16.43 8.35 -1.78
C LYS A 137 -15.74 9.48 -2.55
N GLY A 138 -15.57 9.36 -3.85
CA GLY A 138 -14.81 10.33 -4.66
C GLY A 138 -13.32 10.35 -4.35
N LEU A 139 -12.77 9.23 -3.87
CA LEU A 139 -11.35 9.05 -3.54
C LEU A 139 -10.69 8.15 -4.59
N PRO A 140 -10.10 8.69 -5.66
CA PRO A 140 -9.50 7.86 -6.71
C PRO A 140 -8.44 6.90 -6.15
N ALA A 141 -8.50 5.63 -6.54
CA ALA A 141 -7.51 4.63 -6.20
C ALA A 141 -7.23 3.72 -7.40
N PHE A 142 -5.98 3.24 -7.52
CA PHE A 142 -5.53 2.38 -8.61
C PHE A 142 -5.49 0.93 -8.15
N GLY A 143 -6.10 0.03 -8.92
CA GLY A 143 -6.04 -1.41 -8.67
C GLY A 143 -4.78 -2.03 -9.28
N ILE A 144 -4.10 -2.86 -8.49
CA ILE A 144 -2.99 -3.68 -8.93
C ILE A 144 -3.34 -5.13 -8.68
N TYR A 145 -3.35 -5.94 -9.74
CA TYR A 145 -3.61 -7.37 -9.71
C TYR A 145 -2.74 -8.06 -10.75
N GLY A 146 -2.37 -9.29 -10.47
CA GLY A 146 -1.56 -10.14 -11.36
C GLY A 146 -1.56 -11.57 -10.86
N HIS A 147 -0.44 -12.28 -10.99
CA HIS A 147 -0.32 -13.61 -10.42
C HIS A 147 -0.49 -13.59 -8.90
N ASP A 148 -1.17 -14.60 -8.39
CA ASP A 148 -1.41 -14.77 -6.96
C ASP A 148 -0.17 -15.33 -6.24
N VAL A 149 -0.09 -15.12 -4.93
CA VAL A 149 0.92 -15.69 -4.03
C VAL A 149 0.20 -16.62 -3.06
N LEU A 150 0.08 -17.89 -3.41
CA LEU A 150 -0.75 -18.86 -2.69
C LEU A 150 -0.05 -19.45 -1.47
N ASP A 151 1.28 -19.51 -1.47
CA ASP A 151 2.06 -20.00 -0.34
C ASP A 151 2.26 -18.87 0.68
N ALA A 152 1.89 -19.13 1.93
CA ALA A 152 2.02 -18.15 3.01
C ALA A 152 3.48 -17.79 3.33
N ASP A 153 4.40 -18.70 3.07
CA ASP A 153 5.84 -18.49 3.31
C ASP A 153 6.55 -17.82 2.12
N ASP A 154 5.88 -17.73 0.96
CA ASP A 154 6.42 -17.02 -0.20
C ASP A 154 6.34 -15.51 0.00
N THR A 155 7.47 -14.86 0.03
CA THR A 155 7.62 -13.41 0.15
C THR A 155 8.01 -12.74 -1.17
N SER A 156 8.06 -13.48 -2.27
CA SER A 156 8.36 -12.96 -3.59
C SER A 156 7.19 -12.16 -4.16
N ILE A 157 7.50 -11.17 -4.98
CA ILE A 157 6.49 -10.44 -5.74
C ILE A 157 6.50 -11.01 -7.16
N PRO A 158 5.35 -11.47 -7.70
CA PRO A 158 5.29 -11.93 -9.09
C PRO A 158 5.76 -10.85 -10.08
N ALA A 159 6.52 -11.24 -11.11
CA ALA A 159 7.16 -10.29 -12.03
C ALA A 159 6.18 -9.32 -12.72
N ASP A 160 4.98 -9.79 -13.06
CA ASP A 160 3.94 -8.94 -13.65
C ASP A 160 3.35 -7.95 -12.66
N VAL A 161 3.33 -8.28 -11.37
CA VAL A 161 2.92 -7.38 -10.29
C VAL A 161 4.03 -6.38 -9.98
N GLU A 162 5.28 -6.84 -9.93
CA GLU A 162 6.46 -5.98 -9.75
C GLU A 162 6.47 -4.83 -10.76
N GLU A 163 6.29 -5.15 -12.05
CA GLU A 163 6.21 -4.13 -13.11
C GLU A 163 5.10 -3.09 -12.84
N LYS A 164 3.91 -3.54 -12.44
CA LYS A 164 2.76 -2.67 -12.14
C LYS A 164 3.00 -1.79 -10.92
N LEU A 165 3.59 -2.35 -9.86
CA LEU A 165 3.97 -1.60 -8.66
C LEU A 165 4.99 -0.51 -8.98
N LEU A 166 6.05 -0.83 -9.73
CA LEU A 166 7.06 0.14 -10.11
C LEU A 166 6.51 1.23 -11.04
N ARG A 167 5.60 0.87 -11.96
CA ARG A 167 4.90 1.83 -12.82
C ARG A 167 4.06 2.80 -12.00
N PHE A 168 3.27 2.27 -11.04
CA PHE A 168 2.49 3.10 -10.12
C PHE A 168 3.42 4.01 -9.29
N GLY A 169 4.47 3.47 -8.69
CA GLY A 169 5.40 4.23 -7.86
C GLY A 169 6.03 5.41 -8.61
N ARG A 170 6.53 5.20 -9.84
CA ARG A 170 7.08 6.28 -10.68
C ARG A 170 6.06 7.36 -10.97
N ALA A 171 4.85 6.98 -11.39
CA ALA A 171 3.80 7.92 -11.72
C ALA A 171 3.33 8.72 -10.48
N ALA A 172 3.17 8.04 -9.36
CA ALA A 172 2.73 8.65 -8.10
C ALA A 172 3.78 9.64 -7.55
N ILE A 173 5.07 9.28 -7.57
CA ILE A 173 6.16 10.18 -7.17
C ILE A 173 6.18 11.43 -8.05
N ALA A 174 6.06 11.28 -9.37
CA ALA A 174 6.02 12.41 -10.28
C ALA A 174 4.81 13.32 -9.99
N ALA A 175 3.63 12.76 -9.83
CA ALA A 175 2.41 13.51 -9.54
C ALA A 175 2.46 14.21 -8.18
N ALA A 176 2.93 13.53 -7.12
CA ALA A 176 3.09 14.12 -5.80
C ALA A 176 4.14 15.24 -5.78
N THR A 177 5.25 15.05 -6.49
CA THR A 177 6.29 16.08 -6.64
C THR A 177 5.76 17.32 -7.36
N MET A 178 4.97 17.14 -8.42
CA MET A 178 4.33 18.27 -9.13
C MET A 178 3.35 19.02 -8.25
N ARG A 179 2.54 18.32 -7.45
CA ARG A 179 1.59 18.92 -6.50
C ARG A 179 2.29 19.81 -5.46
N GLY A 180 3.44 19.40 -4.97
CA GLY A 180 4.24 20.15 -3.98
C GLY A 180 4.96 21.38 -4.54
N LYS A 181 4.86 21.64 -5.85
CA LYS A 181 5.52 22.77 -6.53
C LYS A 181 4.61 23.91 -6.94
N VAL A 182 3.33 23.77 -6.72
CA VAL A 182 2.31 24.79 -7.11
C VAL A 182 1.93 25.64 -5.93
#